data_2e7e4f7d86559de5d641a045bf616502
#
_entry.id   2e7e4f7d86559de5d641a045bf616502
#
_cell.length_a   1.000
_cell.length_b   1.000
_cell.length_c   1.000
_cell.angle_alpha   90.00
_cell.angle_beta   90.00
_cell.angle_gamma   90.00
#
_symmetry.space_group_name_H-M   'P 1'
#
loop_
_entity.id
_entity.type
_entity.pdbx_description
1 polymer ?
#
loop_
_entity_poly.entity_id
_entity_poly.type
_entity_poly.pdbx_seq_one_letter_code
_entity_poly.pdbx_strand_id
1 'polypeptide(L)'
;MNTLSILFVVPLLIIFSYLFDTFARKTKFPAVILLMITGILIRTACNVYGYTDFDFLENLIPVLGTIGLILIVLEGAVELEINREKLPLILKGFLAALFILIANIWILQWVFGVLFQMEHNEAVLYAIPLSIISSAVAIPSAAGLISKEKEFVTYESTFSDILGIMIFNYAIRQFESDQSLIGGTALVSLGLQILGVIVISLAITYILFRLLQQIHHHVKFFLILALLILVYAFGKLFHLPALVTIFIFGIFLSNVKSLLPQFLLNYLDIEQTEKGFHEFHILTAESTFIVRTFFFLFFGFSIEIIDFDSFSPIMYGLLIFMVMLVIRYVYLSATTLKIKPSALVYMSPRGLISILLFIQLKEVSFLNTTTSPIDERVLLVVILGSMLVMLLGTLKKPKNDGIIISDLNTEEEEEGFTFDSPSIPPSLDENENETTDNS
;
A
#
# COMPACT_ATOMS: atom_id res chain seq x y z
N MET A 1 10.78 28.93 10.45
CA MET A 1 12.05 28.14 10.47
C MET A 1 13.07 28.80 9.57
N ASN A 2 14.33 28.93 10.03
CA ASN A 2 15.42 29.43 9.17
C ASN A 2 15.76 28.39 8.09
N THR A 3 16.15 28.85 6.88
CA THR A 3 16.55 27.98 5.76
C THR A 3 17.59 26.95 6.15
N LEU A 4 18.53 27.32 7.04
CA LEU A 4 19.55 26.41 7.59
C LEU A 4 18.94 25.27 8.40
N SER A 5 17.90 25.52 9.21
CA SER A 5 17.24 24.48 9.99
C SER A 5 16.57 23.44 9.07
N ILE A 6 15.97 23.86 7.95
CA ILE A 6 15.37 22.94 6.97
C ILE A 6 16.45 22.09 6.32
N LEU A 7 17.59 22.69 5.95
CA LEU A 7 18.74 21.98 5.35
C LEU A 7 19.34 20.92 6.29
N PHE A 8 19.21 21.05 7.58
CA PHE A 8 19.65 20.00 8.54
C PHE A 8 18.54 18.97 8.81
N VAL A 9 17.32 19.42 8.99
CA VAL A 9 16.21 18.53 9.41
C VAL A 9 15.84 17.54 8.32
N VAL A 10 15.70 17.98 7.06
CA VAL A 10 15.25 17.08 5.97
C VAL A 10 16.24 15.93 5.71
N PRO A 11 17.56 16.14 5.51
CA PRO A 11 18.50 15.04 5.34
C PRO A 11 18.58 14.14 6.59
N LEU A 12 18.51 14.73 7.78
CA LEU A 12 18.55 13.95 9.03
C LEU A 12 17.35 13.02 9.14
N LEU A 13 16.16 13.47 8.78
CA LEU A 13 14.94 12.63 8.75
C LEU A 13 15.07 11.50 7.73
N ILE A 14 15.62 11.76 6.55
CA ILE A 14 15.88 10.72 5.55
C ILE A 14 16.86 9.68 6.10
N ILE A 15 17.96 10.10 6.72
CA ILE A 15 18.94 9.20 7.33
C ILE A 15 18.29 8.36 8.43
N PHE A 16 17.52 8.98 9.34
CA PHE A 16 16.79 8.25 10.38
C PHE A 16 15.79 7.25 9.80
N SER A 17 15.14 7.58 8.70
CA SER A 17 14.24 6.66 8.02
C SER A 17 14.94 5.39 7.54
N TYR A 18 16.10 5.51 6.91
CA TYR A 18 16.92 4.37 6.51
C TYR A 18 17.41 3.55 7.71
N LEU A 19 17.77 4.21 8.81
CA LEU A 19 18.13 3.53 10.06
C LEU A 19 16.93 2.76 10.64
N PHE A 20 15.73 3.34 10.64
CA PHE A 20 14.52 2.67 11.10
C PHE A 20 14.13 1.50 10.20
N ASP A 21 14.26 1.63 8.88
CA ASP A 21 14.02 0.51 7.96
C ASP A 21 15.03 -0.63 8.17
N THR A 22 16.31 -0.30 8.34
CA THR A 22 17.36 -1.29 8.66
C THR A 22 17.09 -1.98 10.00
N PHE A 23 16.66 -1.23 11.01
CA PHE A 23 16.26 -1.77 12.31
C PHE A 23 15.02 -2.67 12.17
N ALA A 24 14.02 -2.22 11.41
CA ALA A 24 12.79 -2.96 11.13
C ALA A 24 13.09 -4.32 10.48
N ARG A 25 13.96 -4.36 9.49
CA ARG A 25 14.37 -5.62 8.82
C ARG A 25 15.05 -6.59 9.77
N LYS A 26 15.87 -6.09 10.72
CA LYS A 26 16.56 -6.94 11.72
C LYS A 26 15.63 -7.45 12.82
N THR A 27 14.74 -6.58 13.29
CA THR A 27 13.86 -6.86 14.45
C THR A 27 12.48 -7.35 14.06
N LYS A 28 12.12 -7.29 12.76
CA LYS A 28 10.76 -7.47 12.22
C LYS A 28 9.74 -6.45 12.74
N PHE A 29 10.21 -5.42 13.42
CA PHE A 29 9.34 -4.35 13.94
C PHE A 29 8.98 -3.40 12.80
N PRO A 30 7.69 -3.07 12.55
CA PRO A 30 7.30 -2.20 11.44
C PRO A 30 7.92 -0.80 11.56
N ALA A 31 8.69 -0.37 10.54
CA ALA A 31 9.33 0.95 10.53
C ALA A 31 8.32 2.10 10.69
N VAL A 32 7.11 1.91 10.18
CA VAL A 32 6.01 2.87 10.26
C VAL A 32 5.67 3.26 11.70
N ILE A 33 5.67 2.30 12.64
CA ILE A 33 5.43 2.57 14.06
C ILE A 33 6.51 3.49 14.63
N LEU A 34 7.77 3.23 14.30
CA LEU A 34 8.89 4.05 14.76
C LEU A 34 8.79 5.48 14.23
N LEU A 35 8.41 5.65 12.96
CA LEU A 35 8.21 6.95 12.33
C LEU A 35 7.08 7.73 13.01
N MET A 36 5.94 7.09 13.24
CA MET A 36 4.80 7.71 13.92
C MET A 36 5.16 8.12 15.36
N ILE A 37 5.80 7.24 16.14
CA ILE A 37 6.24 7.55 17.49
C ILE A 37 7.24 8.71 17.47
N THR A 38 8.18 8.72 16.51
CA THR A 38 9.13 9.83 16.38
C THR A 38 8.41 11.16 16.10
N GLY A 39 7.41 11.16 15.21
CA GLY A 39 6.56 12.32 14.95
C GLY A 39 5.88 12.84 16.20
N ILE A 40 5.24 11.96 16.96
CA ILE A 40 4.58 12.27 18.24
C ILE A 40 5.59 12.86 19.25
N LEU A 41 6.76 12.25 19.39
CA LEU A 41 7.80 12.74 20.30
C LEU A 41 8.31 14.14 19.93
N ILE A 42 8.50 14.39 18.63
CA ILE A 42 8.88 15.72 18.12
C ILE A 42 7.77 16.74 18.42
N ARG A 43 6.48 16.40 18.20
CA ARG A 43 5.35 17.27 18.55
C ARG A 43 5.34 17.62 20.04
N THR A 44 5.47 16.59 20.89
CA THR A 44 5.50 16.77 22.35
C THR A 44 6.67 17.66 22.76
N ALA A 45 7.86 17.48 22.19
CA ALA A 45 9.00 18.33 22.45
C ALA A 45 8.73 19.78 22.01
N CYS A 46 8.18 20.00 20.82
CA CYS A 46 7.82 21.35 20.34
C CYS A 46 6.83 22.04 21.30
N ASN A 47 5.81 21.33 21.75
CA ASN A 47 4.83 21.86 22.70
C ASN A 47 5.49 22.27 24.05
N VAL A 48 6.43 21.47 24.57
CA VAL A 48 7.18 21.80 25.80
C VAL A 48 8.02 23.08 25.64
N TYR A 49 8.57 23.30 24.43
CA TYR A 49 9.34 24.52 24.13
C TYR A 49 8.48 25.71 23.68
N GLY A 50 7.14 25.60 23.69
CA GLY A 50 6.21 26.68 23.37
C GLY A 50 6.03 26.95 21.84
N TYR A 51 6.46 26.03 21.00
CA TYR A 51 6.17 26.10 19.55
C TYR A 51 4.81 25.46 19.28
N THR A 52 3.81 26.27 18.92
CA THR A 52 2.41 25.81 18.72
C THR A 52 1.86 26.08 17.32
N ASP A 53 2.56 26.86 16.50
CA ASP A 53 2.11 27.24 15.16
C ASP A 53 2.67 26.26 14.12
N PHE A 54 1.80 25.40 13.58
CA PHE A 54 2.11 24.35 12.62
C PHE A 54 1.13 24.31 11.43
N ASP A 55 0.42 25.41 11.13
CA ASP A 55 -0.58 25.51 10.05
C ASP A 55 -0.06 25.03 8.69
N PHE A 56 1.26 25.16 8.47
CA PHE A 56 1.91 24.63 7.27
C PHE A 56 1.74 23.11 7.10
N LEU A 57 1.74 22.36 8.19
CA LEU A 57 1.64 20.90 8.15
C LEU A 57 0.23 20.44 7.78
N GLU A 58 -0.80 21.16 8.18
CA GLU A 58 -2.19 20.84 7.83
C GLU A 58 -2.41 20.82 6.32
N ASN A 59 -1.72 21.69 5.58
CA ASN A 59 -1.76 21.72 4.12
C ASN A 59 -0.79 20.72 3.48
N LEU A 60 0.34 20.42 4.11
CA LEU A 60 1.36 19.55 3.54
C LEU A 60 0.98 18.06 3.62
N ILE A 61 0.37 17.63 4.72
CA ILE A 61 0.01 16.22 4.94
C ILE A 61 -0.93 15.68 3.84
N PRO A 62 -2.03 16.37 3.44
CA PRO A 62 -2.88 15.90 2.35
C PRO A 62 -2.16 15.80 1.01
N VAL A 63 -1.25 16.75 0.69
CA VAL A 63 -0.48 16.74 -0.56
C VAL A 63 0.50 15.57 -0.58
N LEU A 64 1.30 15.40 0.48
CA LEU A 64 2.22 14.27 0.61
C LEU A 64 1.47 12.94 0.62
N GLY A 65 0.34 12.90 1.28
CA GLY A 65 -0.51 11.73 1.31
C GLY A 65 -1.04 11.38 -0.09
N THR A 66 -1.47 12.36 -0.86
CA THR A 66 -1.95 12.13 -2.24
C THR A 66 -0.82 11.64 -3.14
N ILE A 67 0.36 12.25 -3.10
CA ILE A 67 1.53 11.81 -3.86
C ILE A 67 1.95 10.41 -3.39
N GLY A 68 1.97 10.18 -2.09
CA GLY A 68 2.26 8.88 -1.49
C GLY A 68 1.29 7.80 -1.95
N LEU A 69 0.01 8.11 -2.01
CA LEU A 69 -1.02 7.19 -2.48
C LEU A 69 -0.82 6.80 -3.96
N ILE A 70 -0.51 7.78 -4.82
CA ILE A 70 -0.20 7.54 -6.23
C ILE A 70 1.01 6.59 -6.36
N LEU A 71 2.08 6.90 -5.63
CA LEU A 71 3.32 6.11 -5.66
C LEU A 71 3.14 4.70 -5.09
N ILE A 72 2.41 4.56 -3.97
CA ILE A 72 2.17 3.25 -3.35
C ILE A 72 1.29 2.36 -4.24
N VAL A 73 0.24 2.93 -4.85
CA VAL A 73 -0.61 2.18 -5.79
C VAL A 73 0.19 1.77 -7.02
N LEU A 74 1.07 2.65 -7.51
CA LEU A 74 1.96 2.35 -8.63
C LEU A 74 2.97 1.25 -8.26
N GLU A 75 3.65 1.37 -7.10
CA GLU A 75 4.61 0.38 -6.58
C GLU A 75 3.93 -0.99 -6.45
N GLY A 76 2.79 -1.05 -5.74
CA GLY A 76 2.03 -2.29 -5.57
C GLY A 76 1.56 -2.89 -6.90
N ALA A 77 1.18 -2.05 -7.88
CA ALA A 77 0.77 -2.51 -9.21
C ALA A 77 1.95 -3.08 -10.03
N VAL A 78 3.11 -2.45 -9.94
CA VAL A 78 4.32 -2.89 -10.65
C VAL A 78 4.90 -4.18 -10.07
N GLU A 79 4.69 -4.45 -8.77
CA GLU A 79 5.07 -5.71 -8.13
C GLU A 79 4.17 -6.89 -8.53
N LEU A 80 2.99 -6.63 -9.11
CA LEU A 80 2.05 -7.68 -9.48
C LEU A 80 2.42 -8.35 -10.80
N GLU A 81 2.93 -9.56 -10.73
CA GLU A 81 3.14 -10.40 -11.89
C GLU A 81 1.86 -11.18 -12.23
N ILE A 82 1.33 -10.94 -13.43
CA ILE A 82 0.18 -11.68 -13.97
C ILE A 82 0.67 -12.80 -14.87
N ASN A 83 0.65 -14.02 -14.33
CA ASN A 83 0.89 -15.24 -15.10
C ASN A 83 -0.34 -16.16 -14.98
N ARG A 84 -0.58 -16.99 -15.98
CA ARG A 84 -1.70 -17.96 -15.98
C ARG A 84 -1.66 -18.91 -14.77
N GLU A 85 -0.47 -19.27 -14.32
CA GLU A 85 -0.26 -20.13 -13.16
C GLU A 85 -0.64 -19.41 -11.84
N LYS A 86 -0.44 -18.10 -11.74
CA LYS A 86 -0.77 -17.29 -10.58
C LYS A 86 -2.23 -16.84 -10.54
N LEU A 87 -2.99 -17.01 -11.64
CA LEU A 87 -4.37 -16.55 -11.73
C LEU A 87 -5.30 -17.06 -10.61
N PRO A 88 -5.22 -18.34 -10.19
CA PRO A 88 -6.02 -18.83 -9.05
C PRO A 88 -5.67 -18.12 -7.74
N LEU A 89 -4.40 -17.77 -7.51
CA LEU A 89 -3.96 -17.06 -6.32
C LEU A 89 -4.41 -15.60 -6.34
N ILE A 90 -4.29 -14.95 -7.51
CA ILE A 90 -4.79 -13.59 -7.75
C ILE A 90 -6.29 -13.51 -7.44
N LEU A 91 -7.07 -14.47 -7.97
CA LEU A 91 -8.51 -14.52 -7.73
C LEU A 91 -8.83 -14.73 -6.24
N LYS A 92 -8.09 -15.62 -5.55
CA LYS A 92 -8.25 -15.82 -4.10
C LYS A 92 -7.93 -14.54 -3.32
N GLY A 93 -6.86 -13.84 -3.66
CA GLY A 93 -6.52 -12.55 -3.06
C GLY A 93 -7.58 -11.47 -3.29
N PHE A 94 -8.10 -11.37 -4.53
CA PHE A 94 -9.18 -10.46 -4.87
C PHE A 94 -10.48 -10.76 -4.09
N LEU A 95 -10.90 -12.02 -4.05
CA LEU A 95 -12.11 -12.42 -3.33
C LEU A 95 -11.94 -12.20 -1.82
N ALA A 96 -10.76 -12.49 -1.26
CA ALA A 96 -10.47 -12.21 0.15
C ALA A 96 -10.57 -10.71 0.44
N ALA A 97 -9.93 -9.86 -0.37
CA ALA A 97 -10.01 -8.41 -0.23
C ALA A 97 -11.47 -7.92 -0.29
N LEU A 98 -12.23 -8.37 -1.29
CA LEU A 98 -13.61 -7.96 -1.51
C LEU A 98 -14.53 -8.37 -0.34
N PHE A 99 -14.52 -9.66 0.03
CA PHE A 99 -15.45 -10.17 1.04
C PHE A 99 -15.09 -9.68 2.45
N ILE A 100 -13.80 -9.63 2.80
CA ILE A 100 -13.36 -9.11 4.11
C ILE A 100 -13.69 -7.62 4.21
N LEU A 101 -13.44 -6.84 3.16
CA LEU A 101 -13.75 -5.41 3.12
C LEU A 101 -15.25 -5.16 3.31
N ILE A 102 -16.12 -5.83 2.54
CA ILE A 102 -17.58 -5.70 2.64
C ILE A 102 -18.08 -6.14 4.02
N ALA A 103 -17.58 -7.27 4.53
CA ALA A 103 -17.97 -7.77 5.85
C ALA A 103 -17.57 -6.80 6.96
N ASN A 104 -16.36 -6.23 6.89
CA ASN A 104 -15.90 -5.23 7.84
C ASN A 104 -16.79 -3.98 7.79
N ILE A 105 -17.05 -3.43 6.59
CA ILE A 105 -17.90 -2.25 6.43
C ILE A 105 -19.29 -2.51 7.02
N TRP A 106 -19.89 -3.65 6.69
CA TRP A 106 -21.24 -3.98 7.13
C TRP A 106 -21.35 -4.20 8.65
N ILE A 107 -20.37 -4.87 9.25
CA ILE A 107 -20.37 -5.12 10.70
C ILE A 107 -19.98 -3.85 11.46
N LEU A 108 -18.96 -3.10 11.00
CA LEU A 108 -18.54 -1.88 11.68
C LEU A 108 -19.63 -0.79 11.64
N GLN A 109 -20.30 -0.60 10.50
CA GLN A 109 -21.42 0.35 10.44
C GLN A 109 -22.54 0.00 11.43
N TRP A 110 -22.84 -1.31 11.60
CA TRP A 110 -23.81 -1.76 12.59
C TRP A 110 -23.32 -1.47 14.02
N VAL A 111 -22.06 -1.78 14.30
CA VAL A 111 -21.42 -1.47 15.61
C VAL A 111 -21.47 0.02 15.89
N PHE A 112 -21.16 0.88 14.91
CA PHE A 112 -21.18 2.33 15.06
C PHE A 112 -22.61 2.88 15.28
N GLY A 113 -23.58 2.34 14.57
CA GLY A 113 -24.98 2.69 14.78
C GLY A 113 -25.50 2.31 16.17
N VAL A 114 -25.14 1.11 16.67
CA VAL A 114 -25.61 0.61 17.98
C VAL A 114 -24.88 1.26 19.15
N LEU A 115 -23.54 1.36 19.09
CA LEU A 115 -22.73 1.83 20.22
C LEU A 115 -22.61 3.34 20.26
N PHE A 116 -22.51 4.01 19.12
CA PHE A 116 -22.25 5.44 19.04
C PHE A 116 -23.46 6.23 18.54
N GLN A 117 -24.57 5.55 18.21
CA GLN A 117 -25.79 6.18 17.67
C GLN A 117 -25.53 7.03 16.42
N MET A 118 -24.53 6.63 15.62
CA MET A 118 -24.19 7.30 14.37
C MET A 118 -25.28 7.05 13.32
N GLU A 119 -25.56 8.05 12.49
CA GLU A 119 -26.42 7.88 11.32
C GLU A 119 -25.83 6.90 10.33
N HIS A 120 -26.68 6.22 9.55
CA HIS A 120 -26.28 5.16 8.64
C HIS A 120 -25.16 5.62 7.67
N ASN A 121 -25.32 6.78 7.05
CA ASN A 121 -24.39 7.31 6.06
C ASN A 121 -23.03 7.64 6.70
N GLU A 122 -23.08 8.26 7.87
CA GLU A 122 -21.89 8.56 8.65
C GLU A 122 -21.17 7.28 9.08
N ALA A 123 -21.89 6.33 9.67
CA ALA A 123 -21.32 5.05 10.11
C ALA A 123 -20.63 4.28 8.98
N VAL A 124 -21.22 4.27 7.77
CA VAL A 124 -20.61 3.64 6.59
C VAL A 124 -19.33 4.34 6.19
N LEU A 125 -19.34 5.68 6.11
CA LEU A 125 -18.17 6.46 5.68
C LEU A 125 -16.99 6.32 6.64
N TYR A 126 -17.22 6.22 7.95
CA TYR A 126 -16.18 5.93 8.92
C TYR A 126 -15.71 4.46 8.90
N ALA A 127 -16.61 3.52 8.59
CA ALA A 127 -16.28 2.10 8.50
C ALA A 127 -15.34 1.77 7.33
N ILE A 128 -15.49 2.45 6.18
CA ILE A 128 -14.70 2.14 4.97
C ILE A 128 -13.19 2.32 5.20
N PRO A 129 -12.67 3.48 5.65
CA PRO A 129 -11.23 3.68 5.87
C PRO A 129 -10.62 2.68 6.85
N LEU A 130 -11.37 2.33 7.91
CA LEU A 130 -10.92 1.38 8.92
C LEU A 130 -10.88 -0.07 8.39
N SER A 131 -11.69 -0.38 7.38
CA SER A 131 -11.79 -1.74 6.82
C SER A 131 -10.65 -2.10 5.86
N ILE A 132 -9.93 -1.12 5.30
CA ILE A 132 -8.90 -1.30 4.27
C ILE A 132 -7.62 -1.87 4.87
N ILE A 133 -7.07 -2.91 4.24
CA ILE A 133 -5.74 -3.46 4.57
C ILE A 133 -4.70 -2.68 3.78
N SER A 134 -3.71 -2.09 4.46
CA SER A 134 -2.68 -1.28 3.82
C SER A 134 -1.57 -2.12 3.18
N SER A 135 -1.43 -2.05 1.86
CA SER A 135 -0.32 -2.68 1.12
C SER A 135 1.04 -2.10 1.51
N ALA A 136 1.11 -0.78 1.73
CA ALA A 136 2.31 -0.06 2.14
C ALA A 136 2.97 -0.63 3.41
N VAL A 137 2.20 -1.28 4.27
CA VAL A 137 2.68 -1.89 5.51
C VAL A 137 2.70 -3.41 5.40
N ALA A 138 1.70 -4.02 4.76
CA ALA A 138 1.57 -5.46 4.65
C ALA A 138 2.68 -6.09 3.79
N ILE A 139 2.98 -5.53 2.61
CA ILE A 139 3.95 -6.09 1.65
C ILE A 139 5.37 -6.16 2.26
N PRO A 140 5.96 -5.07 2.80
CA PRO A 140 7.27 -5.15 3.43
C PRO A 140 7.32 -6.12 4.62
N SER A 141 6.21 -6.21 5.38
CA SER A 141 6.12 -7.07 6.56
C SER A 141 5.97 -8.55 6.18
N ALA A 142 5.50 -8.85 4.98
CA ALA A 142 5.36 -10.21 4.46
C ALA A 142 6.68 -10.84 3.96
N ALA A 143 7.79 -10.09 3.94
CA ALA A 143 9.09 -10.59 3.47
C ALA A 143 9.61 -11.84 4.20
N GLY A 144 9.12 -12.10 5.43
CA GLY A 144 9.47 -13.29 6.22
C GLY A 144 8.53 -14.48 6.06
N LEU A 145 7.49 -14.38 5.21
CA LEU A 145 6.54 -15.44 4.93
C LEU A 145 7.02 -16.36 3.81
N ILE A 146 6.36 -17.51 3.67
CA ILE A 146 6.56 -18.43 2.54
C ILE A 146 6.10 -17.72 1.24
N SER A 147 6.74 -17.99 0.10
CA SER A 147 6.52 -17.31 -1.17
C SER A 147 5.04 -17.18 -1.53
N LYS A 148 4.26 -18.26 -1.45
CA LYS A 148 2.81 -18.25 -1.76
C LYS A 148 2.00 -17.38 -0.80
N GLU A 149 2.36 -17.34 0.49
CA GLU A 149 1.70 -16.47 1.49
C GLU A 149 2.05 -15.00 1.25
N LYS A 150 3.32 -14.71 0.93
CA LYS A 150 3.78 -13.37 0.57
C LYS A 150 3.00 -12.86 -0.65
N GLU A 151 2.92 -13.64 -1.72
CA GLU A 151 2.16 -13.29 -2.93
C GLU A 151 0.68 -13.07 -2.62
N PHE A 152 0.06 -13.94 -1.80
CA PHE A 152 -1.33 -13.77 -1.39
C PHE A 152 -1.55 -12.44 -0.64
N VAL A 153 -0.69 -12.10 0.32
CA VAL A 153 -0.76 -10.84 1.07
C VAL A 153 -0.59 -9.64 0.13
N THR A 154 0.33 -9.72 -0.83
CA THR A 154 0.54 -8.67 -1.84
C THR A 154 -0.74 -8.44 -2.65
N TYR A 155 -1.35 -9.52 -3.22
CA TYR A 155 -2.59 -9.39 -3.99
C TYR A 155 -3.74 -8.89 -3.13
N GLU A 156 -3.96 -9.50 -1.96
CA GLU A 156 -5.06 -9.14 -1.06
C GLU A 156 -4.98 -7.67 -0.63
N SER A 157 -3.82 -7.22 -0.15
CA SER A 157 -3.67 -5.84 0.35
C SER A 157 -3.78 -4.81 -0.77
N THR A 158 -3.19 -5.07 -1.94
CA THR A 158 -3.28 -4.16 -3.09
C THR A 158 -4.73 -4.06 -3.61
N PHE A 159 -5.46 -5.17 -3.72
CA PHE A 159 -6.87 -5.13 -4.07
C PHE A 159 -7.73 -4.46 -2.99
N SER A 160 -7.42 -4.66 -1.70
CA SER A 160 -8.11 -4.00 -0.60
C SER A 160 -7.98 -2.48 -0.67
N ASP A 161 -6.79 -1.98 -0.98
CA ASP A 161 -6.53 -0.55 -1.17
C ASP A 161 -7.41 0.03 -2.27
N ILE A 162 -7.42 -0.61 -3.45
CA ILE A 162 -8.15 -0.13 -4.62
C ILE A 162 -9.66 -0.20 -4.42
N LEU A 163 -10.16 -1.35 -3.97
CA LEU A 163 -11.58 -1.55 -3.71
C LEU A 163 -12.07 -0.59 -2.62
N GLY A 164 -11.29 -0.40 -1.56
CA GLY A 164 -11.62 0.51 -0.48
C GLY A 164 -11.78 1.95 -0.96
N ILE A 165 -10.84 2.45 -1.75
CA ILE A 165 -10.92 3.80 -2.33
C ILE A 165 -12.11 3.93 -3.30
N MET A 166 -12.36 2.91 -4.13
CA MET A 166 -13.50 2.90 -5.05
C MET A 166 -14.82 2.95 -4.29
N ILE A 167 -14.98 2.12 -3.27
CA ILE A 167 -16.21 2.08 -2.44
C ILE A 167 -16.38 3.39 -1.68
N PHE A 168 -15.30 3.97 -1.15
CA PHE A 168 -15.34 5.26 -0.44
C PHE A 168 -15.83 6.39 -1.36
N ASN A 169 -15.21 6.56 -2.52
CA ASN A 169 -15.61 7.58 -3.48
C ASN A 169 -17.02 7.36 -4.03
N TYR A 170 -17.45 6.10 -4.15
CA TYR A 170 -18.82 5.77 -4.53
C TYR A 170 -19.80 6.14 -3.43
N ALA A 171 -19.50 5.80 -2.18
CA ALA A 171 -20.36 6.10 -1.03
C ALA A 171 -20.56 7.61 -0.84
N ILE A 172 -19.49 8.41 -0.92
CA ILE A 172 -19.59 9.88 -0.85
C ILE A 172 -20.59 10.39 -1.91
N ARG A 173 -20.42 10.00 -3.17
CA ARG A 173 -21.29 10.47 -4.27
C ARG A 173 -22.76 10.07 -4.10
N GLN A 174 -23.01 8.83 -3.63
CA GLN A 174 -24.36 8.38 -3.39
C GLN A 174 -25.03 9.16 -2.25
N PHE A 175 -24.30 9.42 -1.17
CA PHE A 175 -24.82 10.16 -0.02
C PHE A 175 -24.99 11.66 -0.31
N GLU A 176 -24.09 12.26 -1.10
CA GLU A 176 -24.27 13.64 -1.59
C GLU A 176 -25.52 13.80 -2.47
N SER A 177 -25.90 12.74 -3.18
CA SER A 177 -27.08 12.72 -4.05
C SER A 177 -28.36 12.22 -3.33
N ASP A 178 -28.30 11.99 -2.01
CA ASP A 178 -29.37 11.43 -1.18
C ASP A 178 -29.90 10.08 -1.72
N GLN A 179 -29.01 9.27 -2.29
CA GLN A 179 -29.32 7.97 -2.87
C GLN A 179 -28.82 6.83 -1.99
N SER A 180 -29.54 5.71 -2.00
CA SER A 180 -29.12 4.51 -1.28
C SER A 180 -27.94 3.82 -1.97
N LEU A 181 -27.01 3.25 -1.18
CA LEU A 181 -25.88 2.47 -1.68
C LEU A 181 -26.31 1.18 -2.38
N ILE A 182 -27.43 0.60 -1.96
CA ILE A 182 -27.92 -0.70 -2.41
C ILE A 182 -29.33 -0.52 -2.99
N GLY A 183 -29.40 -0.59 -4.31
CA GLY A 183 -30.66 -0.60 -5.06
C GLY A 183 -30.40 -1.17 -6.45
N GLY A 184 -31.42 -1.67 -7.14
CA GLY A 184 -31.25 -2.26 -8.47
C GLY A 184 -30.59 -1.30 -9.47
N THR A 185 -30.98 -0.02 -9.44
CA THR A 185 -30.39 1.05 -10.25
C THR A 185 -29.00 1.43 -9.78
N ALA A 186 -28.73 1.40 -8.46
CA ALA A 186 -27.42 1.71 -7.89
C ALA A 186 -26.37 0.65 -8.27
N LEU A 187 -26.70 -0.63 -8.23
CA LEU A 187 -25.79 -1.71 -8.64
C LEU A 187 -25.48 -1.67 -10.13
N VAL A 188 -26.46 -1.38 -10.98
CA VAL A 188 -26.24 -1.23 -12.43
C VAL A 188 -25.37 -0.01 -12.71
N SER A 189 -25.62 1.13 -12.06
CA SER A 189 -24.80 2.33 -12.22
C SER A 189 -23.36 2.11 -11.75
N LEU A 190 -23.13 1.38 -10.68
CA LEU A 190 -21.83 1.00 -10.18
C LEU A 190 -21.10 0.10 -11.19
N GLY A 191 -21.80 -0.90 -11.75
CA GLY A 191 -21.22 -1.76 -12.79
C GLY A 191 -20.82 -1.00 -14.05
N LEU A 192 -21.66 -0.07 -14.53
CA LEU A 192 -21.37 0.78 -15.67
C LEU A 192 -20.22 1.77 -15.38
N GLN A 193 -20.15 2.31 -14.16
CA GLN A 193 -19.04 3.17 -13.74
C GLN A 193 -17.72 2.39 -13.74
N ILE A 194 -17.68 1.19 -13.14
CA ILE A 194 -16.48 0.34 -13.13
C ILE A 194 -16.03 0.03 -14.58
N LEU A 195 -16.97 -0.37 -15.44
CA LEU A 195 -16.65 -0.67 -16.84
C LEU A 195 -16.10 0.57 -17.57
N GLY A 196 -16.74 1.72 -17.40
CA GLY A 196 -16.29 2.99 -17.99
C GLY A 196 -14.90 3.38 -17.53
N VAL A 197 -14.63 3.22 -16.23
CA VAL A 197 -13.30 3.49 -15.66
C VAL A 197 -12.25 2.56 -16.24
N ILE A 198 -12.52 1.28 -16.38
CA ILE A 198 -11.58 0.31 -16.98
C ILE A 198 -11.27 0.73 -18.43
N VAL A 199 -12.27 1.06 -19.24
CA VAL A 199 -12.09 1.48 -20.63
C VAL A 199 -11.25 2.75 -20.74
N ILE A 200 -11.59 3.78 -19.94
CA ILE A 200 -10.83 5.04 -19.89
C ILE A 200 -9.40 4.80 -19.42
N SER A 201 -9.22 3.97 -18.39
CA SER A 201 -7.91 3.62 -17.85
C SER A 201 -7.03 2.90 -18.87
N LEU A 202 -7.59 1.98 -19.65
CA LEU A 202 -6.86 1.31 -20.73
C LEU A 202 -6.46 2.29 -21.83
N ALA A 203 -7.34 3.23 -22.20
CA ALA A 203 -7.03 4.25 -23.19
C ALA A 203 -5.88 5.17 -22.70
N ILE A 204 -5.95 5.66 -21.46
CA ILE A 204 -4.89 6.49 -20.86
C ILE A 204 -3.59 5.69 -20.75
N THR A 205 -3.65 4.44 -20.30
CA THR A 205 -2.50 3.53 -20.23
C THR A 205 -1.83 3.38 -21.60
N TYR A 206 -2.59 3.18 -22.65
CA TYR A 206 -2.06 3.09 -24.00
C TYR A 206 -1.37 4.40 -24.44
N ILE A 207 -1.98 5.54 -24.16
CA ILE A 207 -1.38 6.86 -24.46
C ILE A 207 -0.07 7.05 -23.69
N LEU A 208 -0.07 6.80 -22.39
CA LEU A 208 1.12 6.92 -21.54
C LEU A 208 2.23 5.97 -22.00
N PHE A 209 1.89 4.76 -22.36
CA PHE A 209 2.84 3.78 -22.87
C PHE A 209 3.47 4.23 -24.20
N ARG A 210 2.67 4.78 -25.13
CA ARG A 210 3.18 5.34 -26.39
C ARG A 210 4.09 6.54 -26.16
N LEU A 211 3.75 7.42 -25.23
CA LEU A 211 4.61 8.55 -24.84
C LEU A 211 5.95 8.06 -24.28
N LEU A 212 5.93 7.03 -23.42
CA LEU A 212 7.12 6.40 -22.86
C LEU A 212 8.10 5.90 -23.92
N GLN A 213 7.57 5.29 -25.00
CA GLN A 213 8.39 4.76 -26.10
C GLN A 213 9.05 5.87 -26.92
N GLN A 214 8.42 7.03 -27.05
CA GLN A 214 8.94 8.16 -27.83
C GLN A 214 10.04 8.94 -27.09
N ILE A 215 10.15 8.76 -25.78
CA ILE A 215 11.12 9.48 -24.95
C ILE A 215 12.42 8.72 -24.91
N HIS A 216 13.46 9.23 -25.57
CA HIS A 216 14.80 8.63 -25.63
C HIS A 216 15.75 9.17 -24.54
N HIS A 217 15.25 10.01 -23.62
CA HIS A 217 16.06 10.62 -22.55
C HIS A 217 16.16 9.70 -21.32
N HIS A 218 17.30 9.78 -20.61
CA HIS A 218 17.54 9.01 -19.39
C HIS A 218 16.64 9.41 -18.20
N VAL A 219 15.96 10.54 -18.26
CA VAL A 219 15.12 11.08 -17.17
C VAL A 219 13.64 10.85 -17.47
N LYS A 220 13.24 9.56 -17.62
CA LYS A 220 11.85 9.19 -17.92
C LYS A 220 10.95 9.17 -16.68
N PHE A 221 11.51 8.80 -15.52
CA PHE A 221 10.74 8.55 -14.29
C PHE A 221 9.93 9.77 -13.82
N PHE A 222 10.59 10.93 -13.68
CA PHE A 222 9.90 12.12 -13.18
C PHE A 222 8.82 12.64 -14.12
N LEU A 223 9.02 12.47 -15.44
CA LEU A 223 7.99 12.83 -16.41
C LEU A 223 6.76 11.92 -16.29
N ILE A 224 6.97 10.61 -16.13
CA ILE A 224 5.87 9.66 -15.93
C ILE A 224 5.15 9.98 -14.63
N LEU A 225 5.89 10.20 -13.55
CA LEU A 225 5.32 10.57 -12.26
C LEU A 225 4.49 11.86 -12.38
N ALA A 226 5.00 12.89 -13.05
CA ALA A 226 4.26 14.11 -13.28
C ALA A 226 2.98 13.88 -14.10
N LEU A 227 3.03 13.04 -15.13
CA LEU A 227 1.87 12.65 -15.92
C LEU A 227 0.84 11.86 -15.09
N LEU A 228 1.29 10.95 -14.22
CA LEU A 228 0.39 10.21 -13.34
C LEU A 228 -0.27 11.11 -12.30
N ILE A 229 0.46 12.07 -11.74
CA ILE A 229 -0.11 13.09 -10.83
C ILE A 229 -1.14 13.93 -11.60
N LEU A 230 -0.87 14.30 -12.84
CA LEU A 230 -1.79 15.04 -13.70
C LEU A 230 -3.05 14.22 -14.01
N VAL A 231 -2.90 12.93 -14.36
CA VAL A 231 -4.01 11.99 -14.57
C VAL A 231 -4.86 11.87 -13.29
N TYR A 232 -4.21 11.81 -12.13
CA TYR A 232 -4.92 11.80 -10.86
C TYR A 232 -5.71 13.09 -10.62
N ALA A 233 -5.08 14.25 -10.85
CA ALA A 233 -5.73 15.56 -10.67
C ALA A 233 -6.93 15.73 -11.61
N PHE A 234 -6.78 15.41 -12.90
CA PHE A 234 -7.89 15.40 -13.85
C PHE A 234 -8.98 14.41 -13.47
N GLY A 235 -8.60 13.19 -13.07
CA GLY A 235 -9.54 12.19 -12.60
C GLY A 235 -10.38 12.71 -11.43
N LYS A 236 -9.76 13.37 -10.46
CA LYS A 236 -10.47 14.00 -9.32
C LYS A 236 -11.43 15.09 -9.78
N LEU A 237 -11.05 15.93 -10.76
CA LEU A 237 -11.92 16.97 -11.34
C LEU A 237 -13.17 16.40 -12.01
N PHE A 238 -13.03 15.26 -12.71
CA PHE A 238 -14.14 14.58 -13.39
C PHE A 238 -14.82 13.51 -12.54
N HIS A 239 -14.50 13.44 -11.25
CA HIS A 239 -15.01 12.43 -10.31
C HIS A 239 -14.75 10.98 -10.76
N LEU A 240 -13.67 10.75 -11.53
CA LEU A 240 -13.24 9.42 -11.94
C LEU A 240 -12.30 8.82 -10.89
N PRO A 241 -12.34 7.51 -10.64
CA PRO A 241 -11.40 6.86 -9.73
C PRO A 241 -10.00 6.73 -10.38
N ALA A 242 -9.27 7.82 -10.44
CA ALA A 242 -7.97 7.96 -11.10
C ALA A 242 -6.92 6.96 -10.62
N LEU A 243 -7.01 6.51 -9.36
CA LEU A 243 -6.10 5.50 -8.80
C LEU A 243 -6.23 4.14 -9.50
N VAL A 244 -7.43 3.80 -9.99
CA VAL A 244 -7.61 2.60 -10.82
C VAL A 244 -6.82 2.71 -12.12
N THR A 245 -6.78 3.90 -12.71
CA THR A 245 -5.97 4.17 -13.92
C THR A 245 -4.49 3.97 -13.66
N ILE A 246 -3.98 4.50 -12.52
CA ILE A 246 -2.59 4.33 -12.10
C ILE A 246 -2.27 2.86 -11.86
N PHE A 247 -3.17 2.13 -11.22
CA PHE A 247 -3.03 0.70 -10.98
C PHE A 247 -2.99 -0.10 -12.28
N ILE A 248 -3.94 0.13 -13.21
CA ILE A 248 -3.95 -0.53 -14.52
C ILE A 248 -2.68 -0.22 -15.30
N PHE A 249 -2.21 1.03 -15.25
CA PHE A 249 -0.96 1.42 -15.87
C PHE A 249 0.24 0.68 -15.26
N GLY A 250 0.36 0.60 -13.93
CA GLY A 250 1.42 -0.14 -13.26
C GLY A 250 1.42 -1.63 -13.61
N ILE A 251 0.26 -2.29 -13.56
CA ILE A 251 0.10 -3.69 -13.99
C ILE A 251 0.50 -3.87 -15.45
N PHE A 252 0.07 -2.97 -16.32
CA PHE A 252 0.41 -3.05 -17.75
C PHE A 252 1.92 -2.94 -17.95
N LEU A 253 2.59 -2.01 -17.26
CA LEU A 253 4.04 -1.85 -17.34
C LEU A 253 4.79 -3.12 -16.92
N SER A 254 4.41 -3.71 -15.78
CA SER A 254 5.05 -4.91 -15.25
C SER A 254 4.81 -6.15 -16.12
N ASN A 255 3.68 -6.19 -16.83
CA ASN A 255 3.22 -7.38 -17.56
C ASN A 255 3.13 -7.18 -19.07
N VAL A 256 3.90 -6.25 -19.65
CA VAL A 256 3.85 -5.93 -21.10
C VAL A 256 4.01 -7.18 -21.97
N LYS A 257 4.96 -8.07 -21.64
CA LYS A 257 5.20 -9.32 -22.40
C LYS A 257 4.03 -10.29 -22.33
N SER A 258 3.34 -10.37 -21.19
CA SER A 258 2.22 -11.29 -20.97
C SER A 258 0.91 -10.76 -21.54
N LEU A 259 0.73 -9.44 -21.56
CA LEU A 259 -0.51 -8.77 -21.96
C LEU A 259 -0.55 -8.41 -23.46
N LEU A 260 0.60 -8.13 -24.07
CA LEU A 260 0.65 -7.75 -25.48
C LEU A 260 0.77 -8.98 -26.40
N PRO A 261 -0.02 -9.03 -27.48
CA PRO A 261 0.11 -10.07 -28.50
C PRO A 261 1.45 -9.96 -29.24
N GLN A 262 1.99 -11.08 -29.68
CA GLN A 262 3.32 -11.18 -30.29
C GLN A 262 3.56 -10.23 -31.47
N PHE A 263 2.53 -9.93 -32.27
CA PHE A 263 2.68 -8.99 -33.38
C PHE A 263 3.01 -7.56 -32.95
N LEU A 264 2.54 -7.12 -31.75
CA LEU A 264 2.88 -5.82 -31.18
C LEU A 264 4.25 -5.84 -30.49
N LEU A 265 4.64 -6.97 -29.90
CA LEU A 265 5.95 -7.13 -29.28
C LEU A 265 7.09 -7.02 -30.31
N ASN A 266 6.88 -7.44 -31.57
CA ASN A 266 7.87 -7.34 -32.64
C ASN A 266 8.22 -5.88 -33.05
N TYR A 267 7.36 -4.92 -32.70
CA TYR A 267 7.61 -3.49 -32.93
C TYR A 267 8.26 -2.79 -31.73
N LEU A 268 8.49 -3.54 -30.63
CA LEU A 268 9.06 -3.02 -29.39
C LEU A 268 10.51 -3.51 -29.27
N ASP A 269 11.42 -2.60 -28.95
CA ASP A 269 12.74 -2.98 -28.45
C ASP A 269 12.60 -3.48 -27.02
N ILE A 270 12.43 -4.81 -26.89
CA ILE A 270 12.11 -5.47 -25.61
C ILE A 270 13.26 -5.26 -24.60
N GLU A 271 14.51 -5.30 -25.06
CA GLU A 271 15.66 -5.19 -24.17
C GLU A 271 15.82 -3.79 -23.58
N GLN A 272 15.64 -2.74 -24.37
CA GLN A 272 15.64 -1.35 -23.86
C GLN A 272 14.42 -1.09 -22.96
N THR A 273 13.29 -1.69 -23.30
CA THR A 273 12.04 -1.58 -22.53
C THR A 273 12.20 -2.22 -21.14
N GLU A 274 12.81 -3.39 -21.05
CA GLU A 274 13.03 -4.08 -19.75
C GLU A 274 14.03 -3.34 -18.86
N LYS A 275 15.13 -2.84 -19.40
CA LYS A 275 16.07 -2.02 -18.63
C LYS A 275 15.39 -0.77 -18.08
N GLY A 276 14.62 -0.09 -18.93
CA GLY A 276 13.86 1.10 -18.51
C GLY A 276 12.81 0.80 -17.45
N PHE A 277 12.15 -0.37 -17.50
CA PHE A 277 11.20 -0.78 -16.47
C PHE A 277 11.87 -1.14 -15.14
N HIS A 278 13.02 -1.78 -15.17
CA HIS A 278 13.75 -2.09 -13.96
C HIS A 278 14.21 -0.80 -13.25
N GLU A 279 14.76 0.17 -13.98
CA GLU A 279 15.09 1.48 -13.44
C GLU A 279 13.87 2.21 -12.90
N PHE A 280 12.75 2.18 -13.63
CA PHE A 280 11.49 2.77 -13.21
C PHE A 280 10.97 2.14 -11.90
N HIS A 281 11.03 0.83 -11.76
CA HIS A 281 10.62 0.11 -10.56
C HIS A 281 11.46 0.52 -9.35
N ILE A 282 12.80 0.57 -9.49
CA ILE A 282 13.69 1.00 -8.41
C ILE A 282 13.36 2.44 -7.98
N LEU A 283 13.26 3.37 -8.94
CA LEU A 283 12.96 4.77 -8.63
C LEU A 283 11.58 4.96 -8.02
N THR A 284 10.60 4.15 -8.43
CA THR A 284 9.26 4.15 -7.82
C THR A 284 9.35 3.72 -6.37
N ALA A 285 10.03 2.61 -6.07
CA ALA A 285 10.19 2.09 -4.72
C ALA A 285 10.93 3.07 -3.79
N GLU A 286 12.02 3.69 -4.26
CA GLU A 286 12.77 4.70 -3.50
C GLU A 286 11.93 5.95 -3.23
N SER A 287 11.21 6.45 -4.25
CA SER A 287 10.34 7.62 -4.12
C SER A 287 9.18 7.34 -3.15
N THR A 288 8.57 6.17 -3.27
CA THR A 288 7.50 5.72 -2.34
C THR A 288 8.03 5.62 -0.91
N PHE A 289 9.23 5.06 -0.73
CA PHE A 289 9.86 4.98 0.59
C PHE A 289 10.02 6.35 1.24
N ILE A 290 10.53 7.34 0.50
CA ILE A 290 10.74 8.70 1.01
C ILE A 290 9.39 9.35 1.36
N VAL A 291 8.42 9.33 0.44
CA VAL A 291 7.12 9.99 0.65
C VAL A 291 6.35 9.32 1.79
N ARG A 292 6.34 7.99 1.86
CA ARG A 292 5.75 7.22 2.95
C ARG A 292 6.37 7.58 4.31
N THR A 293 7.69 7.75 4.36
CA THR A 293 8.41 8.14 5.57
C THR A 293 7.96 9.50 6.09
N PHE A 294 7.99 10.51 5.22
CA PHE A 294 7.55 11.85 5.61
C PHE A 294 6.07 11.87 6.01
N PHE A 295 5.23 11.14 5.28
CA PHE A 295 3.81 11.07 5.59
C PHE A 295 3.55 10.51 6.98
N PHE A 296 4.12 9.35 7.34
CA PHE A 296 3.89 8.75 8.66
C PHE A 296 4.52 9.57 9.79
N LEU A 297 5.65 10.20 9.54
CA LEU A 297 6.26 11.10 10.51
C LEU A 297 5.37 12.33 10.78
N PHE A 298 4.88 12.99 9.73
CA PHE A 298 4.02 14.16 9.86
C PHE A 298 2.64 13.79 10.39
N PHE A 299 2.10 12.65 10.02
CA PHE A 299 0.86 12.14 10.61
C PHE A 299 1.05 11.91 12.12
N GLY A 300 2.14 11.26 12.54
CA GLY A 300 2.46 11.13 13.96
C GLY A 300 2.61 12.49 14.65
N PHE A 301 3.23 13.47 13.98
CA PHE A 301 3.38 14.81 14.48
C PHE A 301 2.04 15.56 14.61
N SER A 302 1.04 15.28 13.77
CA SER A 302 -0.29 15.93 13.85
C SER A 302 -1.10 15.47 15.07
N ILE A 303 -0.72 14.37 15.73
CA ILE A 303 -1.44 13.81 16.85
C ILE A 303 -0.98 14.43 18.16
N GLU A 304 -1.91 15.01 18.92
CA GLU A 304 -1.65 15.55 20.24
C GLU A 304 -1.95 14.50 21.32
N ILE A 305 -0.89 14.00 21.99
CA ILE A 305 -1.07 13.02 23.09
C ILE A 305 -1.71 13.66 24.33
N ILE A 306 -1.55 14.97 24.50
CA ILE A 306 -2.04 15.68 25.70
C ILE A 306 -3.57 15.56 25.86
N ASP A 307 -4.29 15.29 24.76
CA ASP A 307 -5.74 15.14 24.76
C ASP A 307 -6.27 13.72 25.09
N PHE A 308 -5.40 12.80 25.52
CA PHE A 308 -5.83 11.48 26.00
C PHE A 308 -6.41 11.51 27.44
N ASP A 309 -7.13 12.57 27.81
CA ASP A 309 -7.77 12.70 29.12
C ASP A 309 -8.89 11.66 29.37
N SER A 310 -9.41 11.03 28.29
CA SER A 310 -10.38 9.96 28.38
C SER A 310 -9.83 8.63 27.87
N PHE A 311 -10.15 7.55 28.55
CA PHE A 311 -9.78 6.19 28.15
C PHE A 311 -10.63 5.66 26.98
N SER A 312 -11.67 6.40 26.57
CA SER A 312 -12.64 6.00 25.56
C SER A 312 -12.06 5.76 24.16
N PRO A 313 -11.16 6.60 23.59
CA PRO A 313 -10.60 6.34 22.27
C PRO A 313 -9.78 5.04 22.20
N ILE A 314 -9.08 4.70 23.28
CA ILE A 314 -8.32 3.45 23.35
C ILE A 314 -9.26 2.26 23.36
N MET A 315 -10.31 2.30 24.16
CA MET A 315 -11.31 1.24 24.24
C MET A 315 -12.04 1.05 22.90
N TYR A 316 -12.44 2.14 22.26
CA TYR A 316 -13.13 2.10 20.96
C TYR A 316 -12.21 1.57 19.85
N GLY A 317 -10.97 2.05 19.79
CA GLY A 317 -9.99 1.58 18.82
C GLY A 317 -9.68 0.08 18.97
N LEU A 318 -9.51 -0.41 20.19
CA LEU A 318 -9.30 -1.82 20.47
C LEU A 318 -10.52 -2.66 20.11
N LEU A 319 -11.74 -2.20 20.41
CA LEU A 319 -12.98 -2.88 20.04
C LEU A 319 -13.10 -3.03 18.52
N ILE A 320 -12.93 -1.92 17.79
CA ILE A 320 -12.98 -1.90 16.32
C ILE A 320 -11.96 -2.87 15.75
N PHE A 321 -10.72 -2.81 16.24
CA PHE A 321 -9.66 -3.69 15.78
C PHE A 321 -9.97 -5.17 16.06
N MET A 322 -10.48 -5.52 17.24
CA MET A 322 -10.86 -6.88 17.59
C MET A 322 -11.97 -7.42 16.69
N VAL A 323 -12.99 -6.61 16.39
CA VAL A 323 -14.06 -6.97 15.46
C VAL A 323 -13.48 -7.33 14.08
N MET A 324 -12.60 -6.48 13.54
CA MET A 324 -11.96 -6.72 12.24
C MET A 324 -11.10 -7.99 12.24
N LEU A 325 -10.37 -8.25 13.33
CA LEU A 325 -9.54 -9.45 13.47
C LEU A 325 -10.40 -10.73 13.47
N VAL A 326 -11.55 -10.69 14.17
CA VAL A 326 -12.50 -11.81 14.21
C VAL A 326 -13.08 -12.08 12.82
N ILE A 327 -13.51 -11.04 12.10
CA ILE A 327 -14.04 -11.17 10.73
C ILE A 327 -13.01 -11.85 9.83
N ARG A 328 -11.76 -11.36 9.88
CA ARG A 328 -10.66 -11.94 9.11
C ARG A 328 -10.39 -13.40 9.49
N TYR A 329 -10.35 -13.71 10.77
CA TYR A 329 -10.18 -15.08 11.25
C TYR A 329 -11.29 -15.99 10.73
N VAL A 330 -12.55 -15.58 10.83
CA VAL A 330 -13.71 -16.35 10.37
C VAL A 330 -13.63 -16.58 8.86
N TYR A 331 -13.35 -15.55 8.07
CA TYR A 331 -13.24 -15.67 6.62
C TYR A 331 -12.13 -16.64 6.20
N LEU A 332 -10.92 -16.46 6.72
CA LEU A 332 -9.79 -17.30 6.37
C LEU A 332 -10.00 -18.74 6.85
N SER A 333 -10.62 -18.94 7.99
CA SER A 333 -10.94 -20.30 8.51
C SER A 333 -12.02 -20.99 7.67
N ALA A 334 -12.99 -20.24 7.12
CA ALA A 334 -14.06 -20.78 6.29
C ALA A 334 -13.58 -21.11 4.87
N THR A 335 -12.67 -20.30 4.30
CA THR A 335 -12.23 -20.45 2.91
C THR A 335 -11.02 -21.36 2.76
N THR A 336 -10.22 -21.52 3.82
CA THR A 336 -9.00 -22.33 3.83
C THR A 336 -9.16 -23.55 4.74
N LEU A 337 -10.18 -24.35 4.50
CA LEU A 337 -10.69 -25.47 5.32
C LEU A 337 -9.66 -26.49 5.87
N LYS A 338 -8.35 -26.33 5.65
CA LYS A 338 -7.29 -27.22 6.17
C LYS A 338 -6.12 -26.46 6.81
N ILE A 339 -6.19 -25.14 7.00
CA ILE A 339 -5.07 -24.37 7.53
C ILE A 339 -5.37 -23.98 8.98
N LYS A 340 -4.53 -24.43 9.90
CA LYS A 340 -4.39 -23.86 11.24
C LYS A 340 -4.19 -22.35 11.08
N PRO A 341 -4.63 -21.51 12.06
CA PRO A 341 -4.50 -20.06 11.96
C PRO A 341 -3.05 -19.70 11.59
N SER A 342 -2.85 -19.44 10.30
CA SER A 342 -1.57 -19.11 9.71
C SER A 342 -1.22 -17.67 10.06
N ALA A 343 0.02 -17.28 9.84
CA ALA A 343 0.46 -15.89 9.95
C ALA A 343 -0.45 -14.92 9.17
N LEU A 344 -1.15 -15.38 8.14
CA LEU A 344 -2.09 -14.62 7.31
C LEU A 344 -3.21 -13.93 8.10
N VAL A 345 -3.69 -14.55 9.20
CA VAL A 345 -4.74 -13.92 10.04
C VAL A 345 -4.26 -12.59 10.62
N TYR A 346 -3.00 -12.54 11.01
CA TYR A 346 -2.39 -11.36 11.63
C TYR A 346 -1.93 -10.31 10.60
N MET A 347 -1.81 -10.70 9.31
CA MET A 347 -1.35 -9.82 8.23
C MET A 347 -2.48 -8.92 7.70
N SER A 348 -2.97 -8.04 8.56
CA SER A 348 -4.01 -7.07 8.20
C SER A 348 -3.75 -5.68 8.80
N PRO A 349 -2.57 -5.10 8.55
CA PRO A 349 -2.26 -3.78 9.10
C PRO A 349 -3.13 -2.71 8.44
N ARG A 350 -3.45 -1.66 9.20
CA ARG A 350 -4.03 -0.41 8.70
C ARG A 350 -2.90 0.60 8.52
N GLY A 351 -3.08 1.57 7.62
CA GLY A 351 -2.00 2.48 7.31
C GLY A 351 -2.39 3.71 6.50
N LEU A 352 -1.58 4.08 5.52
CA LEU A 352 -1.62 5.34 4.80
C LEU A 352 -2.99 5.63 4.19
N ILE A 353 -3.60 4.66 3.50
CA ILE A 353 -4.91 4.87 2.85
C ILE A 353 -6.00 5.10 3.88
N SER A 354 -6.00 4.34 4.98
CA SER A 354 -6.95 4.57 6.09
C SER A 354 -6.85 6.00 6.63
N ILE A 355 -5.63 6.51 6.81
CA ILE A 355 -5.38 7.87 7.28
C ILE A 355 -5.88 8.90 6.27
N LEU A 356 -5.53 8.72 4.99
CA LEU A 356 -5.91 9.67 3.93
C LEU A 356 -7.41 9.78 3.74
N LEU A 357 -8.11 8.65 3.68
CA LEU A 357 -9.55 8.66 3.55
C LEU A 357 -10.22 9.24 4.81
N PHE A 358 -9.63 9.00 5.99
CA PHE A 358 -10.12 9.58 7.23
C PHE A 358 -9.96 11.11 7.26
N ILE A 359 -8.85 11.64 6.75
CA ILE A 359 -8.66 13.08 6.59
C ILE A 359 -9.66 13.66 5.59
N GLN A 360 -9.92 12.95 4.48
CA GLN A 360 -10.92 13.37 3.49
C GLN A 360 -12.34 13.44 4.04
N LEU A 361 -12.69 12.65 5.09
CA LEU A 361 -13.99 12.78 5.76
C LEU A 361 -14.23 14.18 6.33
N LYS A 362 -13.18 14.89 6.74
CA LYS A 362 -13.30 16.27 7.24
C LYS A 362 -13.73 17.27 6.16
N GLU A 363 -13.48 16.95 4.89
CA GLU A 363 -13.84 17.78 3.73
C GLU A 363 -15.29 17.52 3.26
N VAL A 364 -15.94 16.46 3.78
CA VAL A 364 -17.31 16.08 3.37
C VAL A 364 -18.33 16.98 4.05
N SER A 365 -19.02 17.81 3.27
CA SER A 365 -19.84 18.92 3.74
C SER A 365 -21.08 18.52 4.56
N PHE A 366 -21.60 17.30 4.38
CA PHE A 366 -22.78 16.81 5.10
C PHE A 366 -22.43 16.04 6.39
N LEU A 367 -21.12 15.82 6.68
CA LEU A 367 -20.66 15.15 7.89
C LEU A 367 -20.32 16.16 8.99
N ASN A 368 -20.81 15.91 10.19
CA ASN A 368 -20.42 16.68 11.37
C ASN A 368 -19.25 16.00 12.10
N THR A 369 -18.04 16.15 11.57
CA THR A 369 -16.84 15.45 12.06
C THR A 369 -16.39 15.92 13.45
N THR A 370 -16.83 17.10 13.90
CA THR A 370 -16.44 17.66 15.22
C THR A 370 -17.09 16.95 16.41
N THR A 371 -18.24 16.30 16.20
CA THR A 371 -18.97 15.59 17.25
C THR A 371 -18.88 14.07 17.14
N SER A 372 -18.15 13.57 16.13
CA SER A 372 -18.01 12.13 15.92
C SER A 372 -17.20 11.47 17.05
N PRO A 373 -17.68 10.36 17.62
CA PRO A 373 -16.93 9.60 18.61
C PRO A 373 -15.70 8.88 18.06
N ILE A 374 -15.60 8.80 16.72
CA ILE A 374 -14.46 8.19 16.02
C ILE A 374 -13.58 9.31 15.47
N ASP A 375 -12.54 9.62 16.21
CA ASP A 375 -11.57 10.65 15.88
C ASP A 375 -10.20 10.07 15.47
N GLU A 376 -9.22 10.93 15.26
CA GLU A 376 -7.85 10.55 14.88
C GLU A 376 -7.16 9.69 15.96
N ARG A 377 -7.54 9.82 17.23
CA ARG A 377 -7.00 9.03 18.35
C ARG A 377 -7.48 7.59 18.24
N VAL A 378 -8.75 7.36 17.92
CA VAL A 378 -9.31 6.03 17.65
C VAL A 378 -8.60 5.40 16.45
N LEU A 379 -8.44 6.16 15.36
CA LEU A 379 -7.71 5.71 14.17
C LEU A 379 -6.26 5.30 14.50
N LEU A 380 -5.55 6.11 15.29
CA LEU A 380 -4.20 5.81 15.75
C LEU A 380 -4.13 4.48 16.49
N VAL A 381 -5.06 4.26 17.45
CA VAL A 381 -5.11 3.01 18.22
C VAL A 381 -5.36 1.80 17.30
N VAL A 382 -6.26 1.92 16.33
CA VAL A 382 -6.52 0.85 15.34
C VAL A 382 -5.27 0.56 14.51
N ILE A 383 -4.59 1.60 14.02
CA ILE A 383 -3.37 1.45 13.22
C ILE A 383 -2.26 0.77 14.04
N LEU A 384 -1.94 1.32 15.20
CA LEU A 384 -0.89 0.78 16.06
C LEU A 384 -1.24 -0.64 16.53
N GLY A 385 -2.49 -0.89 16.94
CA GLY A 385 -2.97 -2.20 17.35
C GLY A 385 -2.83 -3.24 16.24
N SER A 386 -3.25 -2.90 15.02
CA SER A 386 -3.14 -3.79 13.85
C SER A 386 -1.69 -4.12 13.49
N MET A 387 -0.79 -3.13 13.57
CA MET A 387 0.63 -3.34 13.31
C MET A 387 1.32 -4.16 14.41
N LEU A 388 0.97 -3.95 15.67
CA LEU A 388 1.51 -4.74 16.80
C LEU A 388 1.07 -6.20 16.72
N VAL A 389 -0.20 -6.47 16.38
CA VAL A 389 -0.68 -7.85 16.21
C VAL A 389 -0.04 -8.50 14.99
N MET A 390 0.16 -7.77 13.90
CA MET A 390 0.92 -8.24 12.75
C MET A 390 2.35 -8.63 13.15
N LEU A 391 3.03 -7.79 13.93
CA LEU A 391 4.37 -8.10 14.47
C LEU A 391 4.37 -9.40 15.27
N LEU A 392 3.43 -9.58 16.20
CA LEU A 392 3.31 -10.78 17.00
C LEU A 392 3.05 -12.04 16.14
N GLY A 393 2.28 -11.88 15.06
CA GLY A 393 2.05 -12.95 14.08
C GLY A 393 3.31 -13.36 13.32
N THR A 394 4.13 -12.38 12.91
CA THR A 394 5.37 -12.63 12.16
C THR A 394 6.51 -13.17 13.04
N LEU A 395 6.48 -12.91 14.35
CA LEU A 395 7.46 -13.45 15.30
C LEU A 395 7.22 -14.92 15.61
N LYS A 396 5.98 -15.41 15.55
CA LYS A 396 5.70 -16.84 15.63
C LYS A 396 6.27 -17.49 14.37
N LYS A 397 7.42 -18.18 14.50
CA LYS A 397 8.01 -18.96 13.40
C LYS A 397 6.91 -19.82 12.77
N PRO A 398 6.70 -19.80 11.44
CA PRO A 398 5.87 -20.81 10.83
C PRO A 398 6.50 -22.16 11.16
N LYS A 399 5.76 -23.02 11.86
CA LYS A 399 6.06 -24.45 11.81
C LYS A 399 5.99 -24.81 10.34
N ASN A 400 6.91 -25.64 9.87
CA ASN A 400 7.03 -26.12 8.48
C ASN A 400 5.82 -26.94 7.99
N ASP A 401 4.61 -26.56 8.41
CA ASP A 401 3.35 -27.12 7.90
C ASP A 401 2.94 -26.23 6.70
N GLY A 402 3.59 -26.48 5.57
CA GLY A 402 3.24 -25.84 4.30
C GLY A 402 1.74 -25.93 4.03
N ILE A 403 1.22 -24.90 3.37
CA ILE A 403 -0.10 -24.95 2.76
C ILE A 403 -0.11 -26.12 1.79
N ILE A 404 -0.65 -27.26 2.21
CA ILE A 404 -0.97 -28.34 1.29
C ILE A 404 -2.23 -27.87 0.56
N ILE A 405 -2.03 -27.17 -0.55
CA ILE A 405 -3.07 -27.00 -1.55
C ILE A 405 -3.15 -28.36 -2.26
N SER A 406 -4.05 -29.22 -1.77
CA SER A 406 -4.20 -30.60 -2.21
C SER A 406 -4.87 -30.78 -3.57
N ASP A 407 -4.73 -29.85 -4.51
CA ASP A 407 -5.35 -29.97 -5.83
C ASP A 407 -4.49 -29.45 -7.00
N LEU A 408 -3.17 -29.50 -6.87
CA LEU A 408 -2.29 -29.38 -8.04
C LEU A 408 -1.13 -30.36 -7.87
N ASN A 409 -1.37 -31.62 -8.27
CA ASN A 409 -0.31 -32.55 -8.63
C ASN A 409 0.43 -31.98 -9.84
N THR A 410 1.54 -31.32 -9.59
CA THR A 410 2.63 -31.17 -10.52
C THR A 410 3.90 -31.34 -9.72
N GLU A 411 4.56 -32.46 -9.95
CA GLU A 411 5.92 -32.73 -9.60
C GLU A 411 6.79 -31.62 -10.18
N GLU A 412 7.22 -30.67 -9.36
CA GLU A 412 8.30 -29.77 -9.72
C GLU A 412 9.56 -30.31 -9.03
N GLU A 413 10.44 -30.87 -9.85
CA GLU A 413 11.83 -31.11 -9.53
C GLU A 413 12.46 -29.82 -8.97
N GLU A 414 13.13 -29.94 -7.81
CA GLU A 414 13.98 -28.91 -7.25
C GLU A 414 15.16 -28.64 -8.20
N GLU A 415 15.00 -27.73 -9.15
CA GLU A 415 16.17 -27.09 -9.75
C GLU A 415 16.72 -26.06 -8.75
N GLY A 416 17.72 -26.52 -8.04
CA GLY A 416 18.53 -25.68 -7.16
C GLY A 416 19.23 -24.59 -7.96
N PHE A 417 18.78 -23.38 -7.80
CA PHE A 417 19.49 -22.18 -8.26
C PHE A 417 20.70 -21.98 -7.36
N THR A 418 21.82 -22.58 -7.74
CA THR A 418 23.12 -22.27 -7.18
C THR A 418 23.59 -20.95 -7.78
N PHE A 419 23.78 -19.96 -6.92
CA PHE A 419 24.50 -18.74 -7.27
C PHE A 419 25.95 -19.12 -7.56
N ASP A 420 26.30 -19.23 -8.83
CA ASP A 420 27.70 -19.28 -9.26
C ASP A 420 28.32 -17.90 -9.01
N SER A 421 29.20 -17.85 -8.02
CA SER A 421 30.12 -16.74 -7.83
C SER A 421 31.01 -16.64 -9.06
N PRO A 422 31.23 -15.46 -9.65
CA PRO A 422 32.14 -15.34 -10.78
C PRO A 422 33.54 -15.79 -10.36
N SER A 423 34.03 -16.85 -11.01
CA SER A 423 35.39 -17.35 -10.86
C SER A 423 36.39 -16.25 -11.30
N ILE A 424 37.23 -15.85 -10.37
CA ILE A 424 38.39 -15.00 -10.64
C ILE A 424 39.33 -15.79 -11.56
N PRO A 425 39.77 -15.25 -12.71
CA PRO A 425 40.76 -15.93 -13.54
C PRO A 425 42.10 -16.01 -12.80
N PRO A 426 42.86 -17.12 -12.94
CA PRO A 426 44.12 -17.28 -12.25
C PRO A 426 45.15 -16.27 -12.76
N SER A 427 45.86 -15.66 -11.80
CA SER A 427 47.00 -14.79 -12.03
C SER A 427 48.06 -15.53 -12.83
N LEU A 428 48.51 -14.92 -13.92
CA LEU A 428 49.71 -15.34 -14.64
C LEU A 428 50.92 -15.13 -13.71
N ASP A 429 51.48 -16.23 -13.22
CA ASP A 429 52.77 -16.23 -12.58
C ASP A 429 53.85 -15.92 -13.62
N GLU A 430 54.56 -14.86 -13.40
CA GLU A 430 55.86 -14.56 -13.98
C GLU A 430 56.83 -15.68 -13.62
N ASN A 431 57.33 -16.43 -14.59
CA ASN A 431 58.55 -17.18 -14.50
C ASN A 431 59.55 -16.56 -15.48
N GLU A 432 60.34 -15.63 -14.96
CA GLU A 432 61.69 -15.40 -15.45
C GLU A 432 62.50 -16.65 -15.17
N ASN A 433 63.07 -17.21 -16.20
CA ASN A 433 64.36 -17.91 -16.08
C ASN A 433 65.15 -17.78 -17.37
N GLU A 434 66.26 -17.14 -17.17
CA GLU A 434 67.52 -17.11 -17.94
C GLU A 434 67.81 -18.36 -18.79
N THR A 435 68.30 -18.13 -19.99
CA THR A 435 69.54 -18.74 -20.48
C THR A 435 70.03 -17.98 -21.68
N THR A 436 71.15 -17.26 -21.48
CA THR A 436 72.42 -17.26 -22.19
C THR A 436 72.44 -18.00 -23.54
N ASP A 437 72.89 -17.37 -24.59
CA ASP A 437 74.17 -17.46 -25.24
C ASP A 437 74.08 -17.41 -26.80
N ASN A 438 75.07 -16.67 -27.37
CA ASN A 438 75.66 -16.79 -28.70
C ASN A 438 74.92 -16.40 -29.99
N SER A 439 75.23 -15.28 -30.46
CA SER A 439 76.17 -14.91 -31.60
C SER A 439 75.75 -13.57 -32.19
#